data_224bf601d42378162dcce1e9b16c4cbd
#
_entry.id   224bf601d42378162dcce1e9b16c4cbd
#
_cell.length_a   1.000
_cell.length_b   1.000
_cell.length_c   1.000
_cell.angle_alpha   90.00
_cell.angle_beta   90.00
_cell.angle_gamma   90.00
#
_symmetry.space_group_name_H-M   'P 1'
#
loop_
_entity.id
_entity.type
_entity.pdbx_description
1 polymer ?
#
loop_
_entity_poly.entity_id
_entity_poly.type
_entity_poly.pdbx_seq_one_letter_code
_entity_poly.pdbx_strand_id
1 'polypeptide(L)' 'MKYKFYSKNSKKKEAIGKVEARSYKEAIEFFSQKKRLTIEEFQKLYEVTNYTDGKRFTF' A
#
# COMPACT_ATOMS: atom_id res chain seq x y z
N MET A 1 -1.89 -7.63 9.25
CA MET A 1 -0.68 -6.89 8.82
C MET A 1 -1.08 -5.55 8.23
N LYS A 2 -0.23 -4.59 8.34
CA LYS A 2 -0.51 -3.26 7.83
C LYS A 2 0.21 -3.04 6.52
N TYR A 3 -0.49 -2.46 5.57
CA TYR A 3 0.03 -2.19 4.24
C TYR A 3 -0.19 -0.74 3.88
N LYS A 4 0.71 -0.23 3.09
CA LYS A 4 0.57 1.12 2.54
C LYS A 4 0.91 1.07 1.07
N PHE A 5 0.44 2.08 0.34
CA PHE A 5 0.79 2.17 -1.07
C PHE A 5 1.25 3.57 -1.41
N TYR A 6 2.04 3.65 -2.44
CA TYR A 6 2.57 4.93 -2.90
C TYR A 6 2.79 4.87 -4.41
N SER A 7 2.89 6.04 -5.01
CA SER A 7 3.11 6.13 -6.45
C SER A 7 4.52 5.67 -6.79
N LYS A 8 4.64 4.87 -7.83
CA LYS A 8 5.96 4.43 -8.29
C LYS A 8 6.82 5.58 -8.77
N ASN A 9 6.19 6.68 -9.15
CA ASN A 9 6.92 7.86 -9.63
C ASN A 9 7.33 8.78 -8.50
N SER A 10 6.93 8.51 -7.29
CA SER A 10 7.26 9.37 -6.16
C SER A 10 8.69 9.10 -5.71
N LYS A 11 9.47 10.14 -5.70
CA LYS A 11 10.85 10.03 -5.26
C LYS A 11 10.95 9.82 -3.76
N LYS A 12 10.02 10.39 -3.03
CA LYS A 12 10.03 10.29 -1.58
C LYS A 12 9.29 9.06 -1.08
N LYS A 13 8.57 8.38 -1.95
CA LYS A 13 7.81 7.19 -1.61
C LYS A 13 6.87 7.44 -0.43
N GLU A 14 6.22 8.58 -0.46
CA GLU A 14 5.27 8.92 0.59
C GLU A 14 4.00 8.10 0.44
N ALA A 15 3.52 7.55 1.55
CA ALA A 15 2.32 6.73 1.52
C ALA A 15 1.11 7.58 1.16
N ILE A 16 0.36 7.12 0.16
CA ILE A 16 -0.89 7.76 -0.23
C ILE A 16 -2.03 7.24 0.63
N GLY A 17 -1.98 5.95 0.96
CA GLY A 17 -3.00 5.33 1.76
C GLY A 17 -2.47 4.14 2.53
N LYS A 18 -3.21 3.77 3.57
CA LYS A 18 -2.83 2.67 4.44
C LYS A 18 -4.06 1.81 4.70
N VAL A 19 -3.83 0.52 4.95
CA VAL A 19 -4.91 -0.38 5.27
C VAL A 19 -4.37 -1.53 6.10
N GLU A 20 -5.22 -2.08 6.94
CA GLU A 20 -4.90 -3.31 7.64
C GLU A 20 -5.59 -4.46 6.90
N ALA A 21 -4.83 -5.44 6.47
CA ALA A 21 -5.33 -6.56 5.70
C ALA A 21 -4.64 -7.83 6.14
N ARG A 22 -5.22 -8.95 5.77
CA ARG A 22 -4.65 -10.23 6.15
C ARG A 22 -3.52 -10.67 5.25
N SER A 23 -3.51 -10.16 4.03
CA SER A 23 -2.51 -10.55 3.07
C SER A 23 -2.26 -9.40 2.12
N TYR A 24 -1.14 -9.51 1.42
CA TYR A 24 -0.76 -8.56 0.40
C TYR A 24 -1.84 -8.46 -0.68
N LYS A 25 -2.38 -9.61 -1.08
CA LYS A 25 -3.41 -9.63 -2.11
C LYS A 25 -4.65 -8.85 -1.67
N GLU A 26 -5.06 -9.02 -0.44
CA GLU A 26 -6.20 -8.29 0.10
C GLU A 26 -5.96 -6.79 0.07
N ALA A 27 -4.75 -6.38 0.44
CA ALA A 27 -4.41 -4.97 0.44
C ALA A 27 -4.48 -4.39 -0.97
N ILE A 28 -3.94 -5.12 -1.94
CA ILE A 28 -3.99 -4.66 -3.33
C ILE A 28 -5.42 -4.53 -3.82
N GLU A 29 -6.25 -5.51 -3.50
CA GLU A 29 -7.65 -5.47 -3.89
C GLU A 29 -8.35 -4.27 -3.30
N PHE A 30 -8.11 -4.01 -2.04
CA PHE A 30 -8.72 -2.87 -1.37
C PHE A 30 -8.30 -1.55 -2.01
N PHE A 31 -7.02 -1.37 -2.22
CA PHE A 31 -6.51 -0.12 -2.78
C PHE A 31 -6.95 0.07 -4.24
N SER A 32 -6.97 -1.00 -5.02
CA SER A 32 -7.38 -0.89 -6.42
C SER A 32 -8.84 -0.49 -6.52
N GLN A 33 -9.69 -1.06 -5.68
CA GLN A 33 -11.10 -0.68 -5.65
C GLN A 33 -11.27 0.77 -5.25
N LYS A 34 -10.48 1.22 -4.31
CA LYS A 34 -10.56 2.60 -3.83
C LYS A 34 -10.20 3.58 -4.93
N LYS A 35 -9.26 3.20 -5.79
CA LYS A 35 -8.85 4.02 -6.92
C LYS A 35 -9.67 3.74 -8.17
N ARG A 36 -10.59 2.78 -8.11
CA ARG A 36 -11.43 2.40 -9.23
C ARG A 36 -10.60 1.91 -10.41
N LEU A 37 -9.57 1.12 -10.09
CA LEU A 37 -8.69 0.54 -11.09
C LEU A 37 -8.75 -0.96 -10.99
N THR A 38 -8.39 -1.65 -12.06
CA THR A 38 -8.16 -3.08 -11.96
C THR A 38 -6.86 -3.30 -11.19
N ILE A 39 -6.69 -4.51 -10.67
CA ILE A 39 -5.47 -4.83 -9.95
C ILE A 39 -4.25 -4.60 -10.82
N GLU A 40 -4.36 -5.00 -12.07
CA GLU A 40 -3.26 -4.84 -13.03
C GLU A 40 -2.89 -3.38 -13.22
N GLU A 41 -3.91 -2.55 -13.42
CA GLU A 41 -3.67 -1.12 -13.60
C GLU A 41 -3.10 -0.47 -12.35
N PHE A 42 -3.61 -0.88 -11.20
CA PHE A 42 -3.12 -0.35 -9.94
C PHE A 42 -1.64 -0.68 -9.77
N GLN A 43 -1.26 -1.90 -10.07
CA GLN A 43 0.12 -2.34 -9.90
C GLN A 43 1.08 -1.66 -10.85
N LYS A 44 0.59 -1.17 -11.97
CA LYS A 44 1.43 -0.40 -12.89
C LYS A 44 1.76 0.98 -12.37
N LEU A 45 0.86 1.55 -11.60
CA LEU A 45 0.99 2.94 -11.16
C LEU A 45 1.46 3.07 -9.72
N TYR A 46 1.19 2.08 -8.90
CA TYR A 46 1.44 2.16 -7.46
C TYR A 46 2.14 0.92 -6.97
N GLU A 47 2.78 1.07 -5.84
CA GLU A 47 3.44 -0.05 -5.19
C GLU A 47 2.89 -0.19 -3.78
N VAL A 48 2.67 -1.44 -3.36
CA VAL A 48 2.15 -1.75 -2.03
C VAL A 48 3.23 -2.45 -1.25
N THR A 49 3.40 -2.04 -0.01
CA THR A 49 4.38 -2.67 0.86
C THR A 49 3.79 -2.78 2.26
N ASN A 50 4.22 -3.80 2.98
CA ASN A 50 3.80 -3.90 4.37
C ASN A 50 4.70 -3.03 5.23
N TYR A 51 4.18 -2.64 6.40
CA TYR A 51 4.96 -1.81 7.30
C TYR A 51 4.53 -2.10 8.73
N THR A 52 5.36 -1.68 9.67
CA THR A 52 5.00 -1.72 11.08
C THR A 52 4.80 -0.30 11.55
N ASP A 53 4.02 -0.17 12.62
CA ASP A 53 3.81 1.14 13.21
C ASP A 53 5.02 1.55 13.99
N GLY A 54 6.05 1.65 13.48
CA GLY A 54 7.30 2.06 13.97
C GLY A 54 7.45 2.57 15.38
N LYS A 55 6.74 2.13 16.23
CA LYS A 55 6.93 2.52 17.56
C LYS A 55 7.77 1.60 18.31
N ARG A 56 7.94 1.11 17.95
CA ARG A 56 8.43 0.50 18.36
C ARG A 56 9.49 0.31 18.56
N PHE A 57 9.81 0.51 18.41
CA PHE A 57 10.69 0.43 18.43
C PHE A 57 11.44 0.85 19.17
N THR A 58 11.41 1.03 19.49
CA THR A 58 12.02 1.41 19.98
C THR A 58 12.47 1.17 20.77
N PHE A 59 12.74 0.97 20.81
CA PHE A 59 13.16 0.76 21.27
C PHE A 59 13.64 0.97 21.64
#